data_07457468c647a1bb9e38601320b0e890
#
_entry.id   07457468c647a1bb9e38601320b0e890
#
_cell.length_a   1.000
_cell.length_b   1.000
_cell.length_c   1.000
_cell.angle_alpha   90.00
_cell.angle_beta   90.00
_cell.angle_gamma   90.00
#
_symmetry.space_group_name_H-M   'P 1'
#
loop_
_entity.id
_entity.type
_entity.pdbx_description
1 polymer ?
#
loop_
_entity_poly.entity_id
_entity_poly.type
_entity_poly.pdbx_seq_one_letter_code
_entity_poly.pdbx_strand_id
1 'polypeptide(L)'
;ETTTGVHRLIEMLAKGELKVPAINVNDSVTKSKNDNKYGCRHSLNDAIKRGVDMLMAGRRALVIGYGDVGKGSAQSLRQEGMIVRVQEVDPICAMQACMDGYEIVSAYKNGINTGRFEDVDQRLLGETDLIATTTGNTNVCDAAMLRALKNGAVVCNIGHFDTEIDTAWMRANWQWEEVKPQVHKIYRVAPDAQANPSDPNYLLLLSE
;
A
#
# COMPACT_ATOMS: atom_id res chain seq x y z
N GLU A 1 -8.33 18.60 -3.26
CA GLU A 1 -7.78 18.69 -1.93
C GLU A 1 -6.72 17.65 -1.62
N THR A 2 -6.45 16.78 -2.57
CA THR A 2 -5.39 15.80 -2.54
C THR A 2 -4.80 15.67 -3.94
N THR A 3 -3.59 15.14 -4.07
CA THR A 3 -2.88 14.97 -5.35
C THR A 3 -3.75 14.29 -6.42
N THR A 4 -4.49 13.25 -6.04
CA THR A 4 -5.41 12.55 -6.92
C THR A 4 -6.55 13.45 -7.44
N GLY A 5 -7.14 14.26 -6.57
CA GLY A 5 -8.17 15.24 -6.96
C GLY A 5 -7.63 16.30 -7.91
N VAL A 6 -6.40 16.77 -7.69
CA VAL A 6 -5.72 17.72 -8.59
C VAL A 6 -5.54 17.10 -9.98
N HIS A 7 -5.02 15.87 -10.08
CA HIS A 7 -4.86 15.17 -11.35
C HIS A 7 -6.20 15.03 -12.08
N ARG A 8 -7.27 14.69 -11.36
CA ARG A 8 -8.61 14.59 -11.93
C ARG A 8 -9.11 15.92 -12.51
N LEU A 9 -8.89 17.02 -11.80
CA LEU A 9 -9.26 18.35 -12.30
C LEU A 9 -8.43 18.77 -13.51
N ILE A 10 -7.15 18.42 -13.56
CA ILE A 10 -6.29 18.67 -14.72
C ILE A 10 -6.79 17.87 -15.93
N GLU A 11 -7.17 16.62 -15.76
CA GLU A 11 -7.75 15.81 -16.83
C GLU A 11 -9.07 16.40 -17.34
N MET A 12 -9.96 16.82 -16.45
CA MET A 12 -11.22 17.48 -16.80
C MET A 12 -10.99 18.80 -17.55
N LEU A 13 -9.97 19.57 -17.14
CA LEU A 13 -9.59 20.78 -17.85
C LEU A 13 -9.11 20.48 -19.28
N ALA A 14 -8.23 19.49 -19.42
CA ALA A 14 -7.72 19.06 -20.74
C ALA A 14 -8.82 18.59 -21.67
N LYS A 15 -9.87 17.97 -21.14
CA LYS A 15 -11.06 17.51 -21.91
C LYS A 15 -12.10 18.61 -22.12
N GLY A 16 -11.92 19.82 -21.57
CA GLY A 16 -12.90 20.89 -21.61
C GLY A 16 -14.17 20.63 -20.78
N GLU A 17 -14.11 19.69 -19.84
CA GLU A 17 -15.21 19.31 -18.94
C GLU A 17 -15.27 20.17 -17.68
N LEU A 18 -14.17 20.82 -17.30
CA LEU A 18 -14.11 21.70 -16.13
C LEU A 18 -14.84 23.03 -16.43
N LYS A 19 -16.02 23.21 -15.86
CA LYS A 19 -16.92 24.34 -16.14
C LYS A 19 -16.81 25.49 -15.14
N VAL A 20 -16.02 25.32 -14.07
CA VAL A 20 -15.87 26.29 -13.00
C VAL A 20 -14.38 26.51 -12.69
N PRO A 21 -14.00 27.70 -12.18
CA PRO A 21 -12.64 27.90 -11.67
C PRO A 21 -12.32 26.92 -10.54
N ALA A 22 -11.14 26.32 -10.58
CA ALA A 22 -10.65 25.44 -9.54
C ALA A 22 -9.26 25.91 -9.09
N ILE A 23 -9.07 26.04 -7.78
CA ILE A 23 -7.83 26.47 -7.17
C ILE A 23 -7.16 25.28 -6.50
N ASN A 24 -5.96 24.92 -6.95
CA ASN A 24 -5.17 23.87 -6.36
C ASN A 24 -4.51 24.33 -5.06
N VAL A 25 -5.07 23.93 -3.93
CA VAL A 25 -4.49 24.16 -2.60
C VAL A 25 -3.70 22.97 -2.09
N ASN A 26 -3.82 21.81 -2.75
CA ASN A 26 -3.05 20.61 -2.37
C ASN A 26 -1.55 20.87 -2.46
N ASP A 27 -1.10 21.57 -3.51
CA ASP A 27 0.33 21.79 -3.75
C ASP A 27 0.91 22.97 -2.97
N SER A 28 0.10 23.59 -2.11
CA SER A 28 0.65 24.56 -1.16
C SER A 28 1.62 23.86 -0.20
N VAL A 29 2.67 24.56 0.22
CA VAL A 29 3.71 24.05 1.11
C VAL A 29 3.13 23.53 2.43
N THR A 30 2.09 24.17 2.92
CA THR A 30 1.42 23.83 4.19
C THR A 30 0.43 22.68 4.05
N LYS A 31 0.09 22.21 2.83
CA LYS A 31 -0.80 21.08 2.63
C LYS A 31 -0.02 19.82 2.24
N SER A 32 0.44 19.66 1.00
CA SER A 32 1.02 18.38 0.55
C SER A 32 2.33 18.04 1.25
N LYS A 33 3.19 19.04 1.47
CA LYS A 33 4.48 18.84 2.15
C LYS A 33 4.36 18.69 3.66
N ASN A 34 3.19 19.00 4.22
CA ASN A 34 2.88 18.89 5.64
C ASN A 34 1.91 17.74 5.91
N ASP A 35 0.64 17.88 5.52
CA ASP A 35 -0.41 16.91 5.80
C ASP A 35 -0.16 15.54 5.17
N ASN A 36 0.14 15.49 3.88
CA ASN A 36 0.36 14.21 3.19
C ASN A 36 1.56 13.45 3.78
N LYS A 37 2.59 14.16 4.26
CA LYS A 37 3.77 13.54 4.86
C LYS A 37 3.56 13.23 6.34
N TYR A 38 3.25 14.23 7.14
CA TYR A 38 3.21 14.08 8.60
C TYR A 38 1.90 13.51 9.12
N GLY A 39 0.77 13.79 8.48
CA GLY A 39 -0.52 13.18 8.83
C GLY A 39 -0.49 11.67 8.63
N CYS A 40 -0.06 11.22 7.46
CA CYS A 40 0.08 9.79 7.15
C CYS A 40 1.15 9.12 8.01
N ARG A 41 2.23 9.83 8.36
CA ARG A 41 3.28 9.33 9.25
C ARG A 41 2.74 8.92 10.62
N HIS A 42 1.79 9.66 11.17
CA HIS A 42 1.22 9.36 12.48
C HIS A 42 0.06 8.36 12.39
N SER A 43 -0.84 8.56 11.42
CA SER A 43 -2.06 7.74 11.30
C SER A 43 -1.78 6.29 10.91
N LEU A 44 -0.77 6.02 10.08
CA LEU A 44 -0.46 4.66 9.64
C LEU A 44 -0.11 3.74 10.82
N ASN A 45 0.81 4.16 11.68
CA ASN A 45 1.23 3.35 12.83
C ASN A 45 0.09 3.13 13.82
N ASP A 46 -0.70 4.16 14.07
CA ASP A 46 -1.86 4.08 14.95
C ASP A 46 -2.89 3.07 14.40
N ALA A 47 -3.19 3.15 13.11
CA ALA A 47 -4.11 2.22 12.45
C ALA A 47 -3.61 0.76 12.50
N ILE A 48 -2.33 0.52 12.20
CA ILE A 48 -1.76 -0.84 12.24
C ILE A 48 -1.83 -1.39 13.67
N LYS A 49 -1.38 -0.63 14.67
CA LYS A 49 -1.36 -1.06 16.06
C LYS A 49 -2.76 -1.38 16.59
N ARG A 50 -3.75 -0.53 16.29
CA ARG A 50 -5.15 -0.76 16.70
C ARG A 50 -5.82 -1.88 15.92
N GLY A 51 -5.48 -2.02 14.64
CA GLY A 51 -6.10 -3.01 13.76
C GLY A 51 -5.68 -4.43 14.09
N VAL A 52 -4.37 -4.69 14.13
CA VAL A 52 -3.85 -6.06 14.12
C VAL A 52 -3.02 -6.44 15.34
N ASP A 53 -2.87 -5.56 16.32
CA ASP A 53 -2.13 -5.82 17.57
C ASP A 53 -0.70 -6.36 17.31
N MET A 54 -0.06 -5.90 16.22
CA MET A 54 1.22 -6.42 15.76
C MET A 54 2.40 -5.71 16.45
N LEU A 55 3.35 -6.48 16.97
CA LEU A 55 4.67 -5.95 17.31
C LEU A 55 5.42 -5.67 16.01
N MET A 56 5.71 -4.41 15.73
CA MET A 56 6.28 -3.95 14.46
C MET A 56 7.80 -4.10 14.41
N ALA A 57 8.48 -3.94 15.55
CA ALA A 57 9.94 -3.98 15.61
C ALA A 57 10.52 -5.30 15.09
N GLY A 58 11.54 -5.19 14.23
CA GLY A 58 12.22 -6.32 13.60
C GLY A 58 11.49 -6.94 12.41
N ARG A 59 10.26 -6.54 12.11
CA ARG A 59 9.50 -7.01 10.95
C ARG A 59 9.87 -6.26 9.67
N ARG A 60 9.62 -6.86 8.53
CA ARG A 60 9.92 -6.30 7.20
C ARG A 60 8.69 -5.67 6.60
N ALA A 61 8.81 -4.40 6.21
CA ALA A 61 7.77 -3.67 5.50
C ALA A 61 8.19 -3.34 4.08
N LEU A 62 7.27 -3.45 3.15
CA LEU A 62 7.36 -2.94 1.79
C LEU A 62 6.42 -1.75 1.64
N VAL A 63 6.96 -0.57 1.43
CA VAL A 63 6.20 0.64 1.10
C VAL A 63 6.20 0.79 -0.42
N ILE A 64 5.01 0.80 -1.02
CA ILE A 64 4.83 0.99 -2.46
C ILE A 64 4.47 2.46 -2.71
N GLY A 65 5.40 3.18 -3.33
CA GLY A 65 5.36 4.63 -3.54
C GLY A 65 6.26 5.39 -2.56
N TYR A 66 6.95 6.43 -3.06
CA TYR A 66 7.80 7.32 -2.25
C TYR A 66 7.55 8.79 -2.54
N GLY A 67 6.29 9.13 -2.85
CA GLY A 67 5.77 10.51 -2.82
C GLY A 67 5.68 11.04 -1.38
N ASP A 68 4.95 12.12 -1.16
CA ASP A 68 4.84 12.73 0.19
C ASP A 68 4.25 11.74 1.21
N VAL A 69 3.21 10.99 0.84
CA VAL A 69 2.60 9.95 1.69
C VAL A 69 3.60 8.81 1.96
N GLY A 70 4.26 8.31 0.93
CA GLY A 70 5.25 7.24 1.05
C GLY A 70 6.43 7.59 1.94
N LYS A 71 6.96 8.83 1.81
CA LYS A 71 8.03 9.34 2.68
C LYS A 71 7.65 9.33 4.15
N GLY A 72 6.45 9.83 4.46
CA GLY A 72 5.93 9.82 5.83
C GLY A 72 5.73 8.40 6.34
N SER A 73 5.13 7.53 5.54
CA SER A 73 4.85 6.14 5.88
C SER A 73 6.14 5.34 6.13
N ALA A 74 7.11 5.41 5.21
CA ALA A 74 8.39 4.71 5.36
C ALA A 74 9.15 5.17 6.61
N GLN A 75 9.19 6.49 6.86
CA GLN A 75 9.81 7.04 8.05
C GLN A 75 9.15 6.56 9.34
N SER A 76 7.83 6.55 9.36
CA SER A 76 7.01 6.09 10.49
C SER A 76 7.30 4.64 10.85
N LEU A 77 7.24 3.75 9.84
CA LEU A 77 7.50 2.32 10.02
C LEU A 77 8.94 2.05 10.50
N ARG A 78 9.92 2.79 9.96
CA ARG A 78 11.31 2.68 10.40
C ARG A 78 11.50 3.15 11.86
N GLN A 79 10.79 4.19 12.29
CA GLN A 79 10.83 4.66 13.68
C GLN A 79 10.25 3.65 14.67
N GLU A 80 9.32 2.80 14.23
CA GLU A 80 8.81 1.67 15.01
C GLU A 80 9.75 0.45 15.01
N GLY A 81 10.93 0.58 14.39
CA GLY A 81 11.93 -0.48 14.36
C GLY A 81 11.71 -1.50 13.23
N MET A 82 10.88 -1.23 12.25
CA MET A 82 10.73 -2.10 11.08
C MET A 82 11.92 -1.97 10.11
N ILE A 83 12.20 -3.04 9.40
CA ILE A 83 13.13 -3.07 8.27
C ILE A 83 12.32 -2.69 7.03
N VAL A 84 12.46 -1.42 6.59
CA VAL A 84 11.63 -0.86 5.53
C VAL A 84 12.36 -0.91 4.20
N ARG A 85 11.70 -1.46 3.19
CA ARG A 85 12.06 -1.42 1.77
C ARG A 85 11.04 -0.57 1.02
N VAL A 86 11.47 0.03 -0.07
CA VAL A 86 10.63 0.91 -0.89
C VAL A 86 10.60 0.40 -2.33
N GLN A 87 9.41 0.34 -2.90
CA GLN A 87 9.20 0.18 -4.34
C GLN A 87 8.71 1.50 -4.90
N GLU A 88 9.39 2.03 -5.92
CA GLU A 88 9.07 3.29 -6.56
C GLU A 88 9.39 3.23 -8.05
N VAL A 89 8.51 3.81 -8.88
CA VAL A 89 8.66 3.85 -10.33
C VAL A 89 9.25 5.17 -10.83
N ASP A 90 9.05 6.26 -10.08
CA ASP A 90 9.68 7.55 -10.39
C ASP A 90 11.14 7.52 -9.96
N PRO A 91 12.10 7.71 -10.92
CA PRO A 91 13.52 7.62 -10.60
C PRO A 91 14.02 8.70 -9.64
N ILE A 92 13.34 9.85 -9.60
CA ILE A 92 13.70 10.95 -8.68
C ILE A 92 13.29 10.56 -7.26
N CYS A 93 12.06 10.08 -7.09
CA CYS A 93 11.58 9.61 -5.80
C CYS A 93 12.36 8.37 -5.31
N ALA A 94 12.70 7.45 -6.21
CA ALA A 94 13.54 6.30 -5.89
C ALA A 94 14.94 6.73 -5.43
N MET A 95 15.57 7.68 -6.11
CA MET A 95 16.85 8.25 -5.68
C MET A 95 16.75 8.91 -4.31
N GLN A 96 15.68 9.67 -4.04
CA GLN A 96 15.45 10.27 -2.72
C GLN A 96 15.33 9.21 -1.63
N ALA A 97 14.62 8.10 -1.91
CA ALA A 97 14.51 7.00 -0.95
C ALA A 97 15.88 6.36 -0.65
N CYS A 98 16.73 6.18 -1.65
CA CYS A 98 18.12 5.73 -1.45
C CYS A 98 18.92 6.71 -0.57
N MET A 99 18.80 8.01 -0.82
CA MET A 99 19.49 9.04 -0.02
C MET A 99 18.98 9.09 1.43
N ASP A 100 17.71 8.76 1.64
CA ASP A 100 17.11 8.63 2.97
C ASP A 100 17.46 7.29 3.65
N GLY A 101 18.24 6.42 2.99
CA GLY A 101 18.77 5.17 3.53
C GLY A 101 17.81 4.00 3.46
N TYR A 102 16.90 3.97 2.48
CA TYR A 102 16.05 2.82 2.20
C TYR A 102 16.60 1.97 1.05
N GLU A 103 16.40 0.67 1.15
CA GLU A 103 16.65 -0.26 0.06
C GLU A 103 15.52 -0.13 -0.97
N ILE A 104 15.87 0.18 -2.24
CA ILE A 104 14.92 0.18 -3.34
C ILE A 104 14.84 -1.23 -3.91
N VAL A 105 13.63 -1.73 -3.99
CA VAL A 105 13.31 -3.07 -4.48
C VAL A 105 12.17 -3.03 -5.49
N SER A 106 11.97 -4.12 -6.20
CA SER A 106 10.77 -4.36 -6.99
C SER A 106 10.14 -5.69 -6.60
N ALA A 107 8.82 -5.70 -6.49
CA ALA A 107 8.06 -6.94 -6.33
C ALA A 107 8.14 -7.86 -7.55
N TYR A 108 8.58 -7.35 -8.69
CA TYR A 108 8.80 -8.10 -9.93
C TYR A 108 10.28 -8.17 -10.28
N LYS A 109 10.78 -9.37 -10.62
CA LYS A 109 12.19 -9.66 -10.86
C LYS A 109 12.88 -8.72 -11.87
N ASN A 110 12.14 -8.28 -12.88
CA ASN A 110 12.64 -7.39 -13.93
C ASN A 110 12.21 -5.92 -13.74
N GLY A 111 11.68 -5.56 -12.60
CA GLY A 111 11.21 -4.20 -12.32
C GLY A 111 9.91 -3.80 -13.04
N ILE A 112 9.30 -4.71 -13.78
CA ILE A 112 8.10 -4.46 -14.58
C ILE A 112 6.95 -5.31 -14.01
N ASN A 113 5.86 -4.65 -13.63
CA ASN A 113 4.64 -5.35 -13.24
C ASN A 113 4.02 -6.01 -14.48
N THR A 114 4.07 -7.33 -14.54
CA THR A 114 3.47 -8.15 -15.60
C THR A 114 2.14 -8.77 -15.20
N GLY A 115 1.75 -8.67 -13.93
CA GLY A 115 0.60 -9.36 -13.36
C GLY A 115 0.77 -10.89 -13.27
N ARG A 116 1.93 -11.44 -13.65
CA ARG A 116 2.20 -12.88 -13.72
C ARG A 116 2.95 -13.35 -12.48
N PHE A 117 2.45 -14.41 -11.86
CA PHE A 117 3.00 -14.93 -10.60
C PHE A 117 4.46 -15.42 -10.74
N GLU A 118 4.84 -15.99 -11.86
CA GLU A 118 6.20 -16.47 -12.15
C GLU A 118 7.25 -15.34 -12.22
N ASP A 119 6.81 -14.13 -12.54
CA ASP A 119 7.68 -12.95 -12.63
C ASP A 119 7.86 -12.23 -11.29
N VAL A 120 7.04 -12.57 -10.30
CA VAL A 120 7.11 -11.97 -8.95
C VAL A 120 8.38 -12.43 -8.23
N ASP A 121 9.00 -11.52 -7.49
CA ASP A 121 10.05 -11.86 -6.53
C ASP A 121 9.43 -12.51 -5.27
N GLN A 122 9.23 -13.82 -5.37
CA GLN A 122 8.63 -14.61 -4.30
C GLN A 122 9.45 -14.61 -3.01
N ARG A 123 10.78 -14.41 -3.10
CA ARG A 123 11.63 -14.30 -1.92
C ARG A 123 11.35 -12.99 -1.18
N LEU A 124 11.36 -11.87 -1.90
CA LEU A 124 11.06 -10.55 -1.33
C LEU A 124 9.70 -10.55 -0.62
N LEU A 125 8.65 -11.00 -1.33
CA LEU A 125 7.30 -11.00 -0.79
C LEU A 125 7.07 -12.07 0.27
N GLY A 126 7.70 -13.23 0.16
CA GLY A 126 7.64 -14.29 1.18
C GLY A 126 8.35 -13.92 2.50
N GLU A 127 9.18 -12.89 2.51
CA GLU A 127 9.81 -12.33 3.71
C GLU A 127 9.06 -11.08 4.24
N THR A 128 8.13 -10.50 3.47
CA THR A 128 7.45 -9.26 3.83
C THR A 128 6.32 -9.49 4.82
N ASP A 129 6.38 -8.81 5.95
CA ASP A 129 5.36 -8.87 7.02
C ASP A 129 4.23 -7.85 6.79
N LEU A 130 4.53 -6.74 6.14
CA LEU A 130 3.59 -5.65 5.92
C LEU A 130 3.81 -5.00 4.56
N ILE A 131 2.72 -4.81 3.79
CA ILE A 131 2.68 -3.93 2.62
C ILE A 131 1.84 -2.70 2.95
N ALA A 132 2.38 -1.51 2.65
CA ALA A 132 1.64 -0.26 2.67
C ALA A 132 1.68 0.39 1.28
N THR A 133 0.52 0.52 0.63
CA THR A 133 0.40 1.21 -0.65
C THR A 133 0.11 2.69 -0.43
N THR A 134 0.78 3.57 -1.19
CA THR A 134 0.82 5.02 -0.93
C THR A 134 0.80 5.86 -2.21
N THR A 135 0.41 5.27 -3.33
CA THR A 135 0.66 5.85 -4.67
C THR A 135 -0.49 6.71 -5.19
N GLY A 136 -1.71 6.49 -4.73
CA GLY A 136 -2.91 7.06 -5.35
C GLY A 136 -3.15 6.57 -6.78
N ASN A 137 -2.54 5.43 -7.15
CA ASN A 137 -2.68 4.79 -8.46
C ASN A 137 -3.55 3.53 -8.34
N THR A 138 -3.72 2.78 -9.39
CA THR A 138 -4.53 1.57 -9.40
C THR A 138 -3.66 0.32 -9.50
N ASN A 139 -4.07 -0.75 -8.81
CA ASN A 139 -3.52 -2.10 -8.94
C ASN A 139 -1.99 -2.18 -8.78
N VAL A 140 -1.45 -1.42 -7.82
CA VAL A 140 -0.01 -1.42 -7.53
C VAL A 140 0.41 -2.60 -6.65
N CYS A 141 -0.55 -3.20 -5.94
CA CYS A 141 -0.43 -4.47 -5.23
C CYS A 141 -1.45 -5.45 -5.81
N ASP A 142 -1.05 -6.14 -6.87
CA ASP A 142 -1.91 -7.01 -7.66
C ASP A 142 -2.06 -8.42 -7.09
N ALA A 143 -2.92 -9.22 -7.74
CA ALA A 143 -3.19 -10.61 -7.37
C ALA A 143 -1.94 -11.49 -7.32
N ALA A 144 -0.97 -11.28 -8.22
CA ALA A 144 0.25 -12.07 -8.25
C ALA A 144 1.12 -11.78 -7.01
N MET A 145 1.24 -10.52 -6.64
CA MET A 145 1.93 -10.11 -5.41
C MET A 145 1.24 -10.64 -4.15
N LEU A 146 -0.10 -10.48 -4.06
CA LEU A 146 -0.89 -10.95 -2.91
C LEU A 146 -0.74 -12.47 -2.68
N ARG A 147 -0.67 -13.25 -3.76
CA ARG A 147 -0.45 -14.70 -3.69
C ARG A 147 0.94 -15.08 -3.18
N ALA A 148 1.96 -14.24 -3.43
CA ALA A 148 3.34 -14.49 -3.04
C ALA A 148 3.67 -14.06 -1.60
N LEU A 149 2.80 -13.29 -0.95
CA LEU A 149 3.02 -12.85 0.42
C LEU A 149 3.09 -14.02 1.40
N LYS A 150 3.87 -13.86 2.45
CA LYS A 150 3.90 -14.84 3.54
C LYS A 150 2.55 -14.93 4.26
N ASN A 151 2.32 -16.03 4.93
CA ASN A 151 1.13 -16.20 5.77
C ASN A 151 1.12 -15.21 6.93
N GLY A 152 -0.03 -14.63 7.20
CA GLY A 152 -0.22 -13.63 8.24
C GLY A 152 0.34 -12.25 7.90
N ALA A 153 0.75 -12.00 6.64
CA ALA A 153 1.18 -10.67 6.22
C ALA A 153 0.01 -9.68 6.29
N VAL A 154 0.34 -8.46 6.69
CA VAL A 154 -0.60 -7.34 6.75
C VAL A 154 -0.52 -6.56 5.43
N VAL A 155 -1.66 -6.25 4.85
CA VAL A 155 -1.79 -5.40 3.66
C VAL A 155 -2.66 -4.22 4.04
N CYS A 156 -2.18 -3.01 3.79
CA CYS A 156 -2.93 -1.78 4.05
C CYS A 156 -2.72 -0.76 2.95
N ASN A 157 -3.75 0.02 2.69
CA ASN A 157 -3.70 1.17 1.81
C ASN A 157 -3.79 2.45 2.64
N ILE A 158 -2.88 3.37 2.42
CA ILE A 158 -2.94 4.74 2.98
C ILE A 158 -3.12 5.77 1.86
N GLY A 159 -3.13 5.34 0.62
CA GLY A 159 -3.51 6.16 -0.52
C GLY A 159 -5.01 6.49 -0.50
N HIS A 160 -5.43 7.34 -1.42
CA HIS A 160 -6.81 7.84 -1.44
C HIS A 160 -7.82 6.84 -2.03
N PHE A 161 -7.38 5.94 -2.88
CA PHE A 161 -8.26 4.98 -3.56
C PHE A 161 -8.08 3.55 -3.03
N ASP A 162 -9.20 2.87 -2.86
CA ASP A 162 -9.29 1.44 -2.56
C ASP A 162 -8.73 0.54 -3.67
N THR A 163 -8.59 1.07 -4.88
CA THR A 163 -8.11 0.37 -6.07
C THR A 163 -6.59 0.15 -6.15
N GLU A 164 -5.82 0.61 -5.17
CA GLU A 164 -4.36 0.35 -5.12
C GLU A 164 -4.05 -1.14 -4.90
N ILE A 165 -4.89 -1.81 -4.10
CA ILE A 165 -4.82 -3.25 -3.84
C ILE A 165 -5.93 -3.93 -4.63
N ASP A 166 -5.64 -5.07 -5.25
CA ASP A 166 -6.62 -5.82 -6.04
C ASP A 166 -7.61 -6.58 -5.12
N THR A 167 -8.40 -5.81 -4.36
CA THR A 167 -9.42 -6.34 -3.45
C THR A 167 -10.55 -7.03 -4.20
N ALA A 168 -10.85 -6.58 -5.42
CA ALA A 168 -11.86 -7.19 -6.28
C ALA A 168 -11.49 -8.64 -6.64
N TRP A 169 -10.22 -8.86 -7.00
CA TRP A 169 -9.71 -10.21 -7.23
C TRP A 169 -9.74 -11.07 -5.95
N MET A 170 -9.32 -10.51 -4.82
CA MET A 170 -9.36 -11.22 -3.53
C MET A 170 -10.79 -11.66 -3.17
N ARG A 171 -11.78 -10.78 -3.35
CA ARG A 171 -13.20 -11.14 -3.10
C ARG A 171 -13.72 -12.24 -4.02
N ALA A 172 -13.30 -12.24 -5.27
CA ALA A 172 -13.71 -13.26 -6.23
C ALA A 172 -13.05 -14.62 -6.01
N ASN A 173 -11.89 -14.69 -5.36
CA ASN A 173 -11.06 -15.90 -5.28
C ASN A 173 -10.82 -16.41 -3.86
N TRP A 174 -10.98 -15.58 -2.82
CA TRP A 174 -10.65 -15.92 -1.45
C TRP A 174 -11.78 -15.65 -0.48
N GLN A 175 -11.79 -16.36 0.63
CA GLN A 175 -12.79 -16.21 1.67
C GLN A 175 -12.41 -15.09 2.64
N TRP A 176 -13.41 -14.28 3.04
CA TRP A 176 -13.26 -13.12 3.89
C TRP A 176 -13.97 -13.30 5.22
N GLU A 177 -13.31 -12.85 6.29
CA GLU A 177 -13.88 -12.78 7.64
C GLU A 177 -13.55 -11.40 8.22
N GLU A 178 -14.55 -10.60 8.58
CA GLU A 178 -14.35 -9.38 9.33
C GLU A 178 -14.10 -9.73 10.80
N VAL A 179 -12.87 -9.48 11.28
CA VAL A 179 -12.46 -9.79 12.66
C VAL A 179 -12.58 -8.61 13.60
N LYS A 180 -12.50 -7.39 13.06
CA LYS A 180 -12.78 -6.11 13.71
C LYS A 180 -13.32 -5.16 12.63
N PRO A 181 -14.03 -4.06 12.99
CA PRO A 181 -14.41 -3.05 12.00
C PRO A 181 -13.21 -2.60 11.17
N GLN A 182 -13.34 -2.70 9.84
CA GLN A 182 -12.30 -2.37 8.87
C GLN A 182 -11.03 -3.25 8.93
N VAL A 183 -11.10 -4.42 9.55
CA VAL A 183 -10.01 -5.41 9.59
C VAL A 183 -10.54 -6.76 9.13
N HIS A 184 -10.04 -7.21 7.99
CA HIS A 184 -10.45 -8.47 7.39
C HIS A 184 -9.32 -9.50 7.44
N LYS A 185 -9.66 -10.71 7.85
CA LYS A 185 -8.83 -11.89 7.70
C LYS A 185 -9.24 -12.58 6.39
N ILE A 186 -8.29 -12.68 5.48
CA ILE A 186 -8.51 -13.19 4.13
C ILE A 186 -7.85 -14.56 4.03
N TYR A 187 -8.66 -15.61 4.05
CA TYR A 187 -8.18 -16.99 3.89
C TYR A 187 -7.95 -17.29 2.42
N ARG A 188 -6.77 -17.83 2.09
CA ARG A 188 -6.38 -18.17 0.72
C ARG A 188 -7.00 -19.49 0.25
N VAL A 189 -8.30 -19.60 0.42
CA VAL A 189 -9.13 -20.73 -0.01
C VAL A 189 -10.28 -20.21 -0.85
N ALA A 190 -10.85 -21.05 -1.71
CA ALA A 190 -11.98 -20.66 -2.54
C ALA A 190 -13.13 -20.11 -1.70
N PRO A 191 -13.93 -19.14 -2.21
CA PRO A 191 -14.99 -18.48 -1.44
C PRO A 191 -16.05 -19.41 -0.90
N ASP A 192 -16.30 -20.54 -1.57
CA ASP A 192 -17.24 -21.59 -1.19
C ASP A 192 -16.63 -22.67 -0.29
N ALA A 193 -15.34 -22.65 -0.07
CA ALA A 193 -14.66 -23.58 0.82
C ALA A 193 -14.92 -23.20 2.28
N GLN A 194 -15.01 -24.20 3.16
CA GLN A 194 -15.07 -23.94 4.58
C GLN A 194 -13.67 -23.59 5.09
N ALA A 195 -13.43 -22.31 5.42
CA ALA A 195 -12.17 -21.90 6.03
C ALA A 195 -12.04 -22.52 7.42
N ASN A 196 -10.86 -23.03 7.71
CA ASN A 196 -10.48 -23.42 9.06
C ASN A 196 -9.94 -22.18 9.78
N PRO A 197 -10.56 -21.67 10.86
CA PRO A 197 -10.05 -20.52 11.62
C PRO A 197 -8.62 -20.70 12.14
N SER A 198 -8.16 -21.94 12.30
CA SER A 198 -6.80 -22.28 12.71
C SER A 198 -5.82 -22.40 11.54
N ASP A 199 -6.28 -22.25 10.28
CA ASP A 199 -5.41 -22.29 9.13
C ASP A 199 -4.50 -21.06 9.12
N PRO A 200 -3.15 -21.21 9.12
CA PRO A 200 -2.22 -20.09 9.05
C PRO A 200 -2.17 -19.42 7.66
N ASN A 201 -2.82 -20.00 6.65
CA ASN A 201 -2.80 -19.52 5.28
C ASN A 201 -3.77 -18.39 5.03
N TYR A 202 -3.47 -17.22 5.61
CA TYR A 202 -4.29 -16.02 5.48
C TYR A 202 -3.44 -14.76 5.30
N LEU A 203 -4.09 -13.68 4.88
CA LEU A 203 -3.61 -12.30 4.97
C LEU A 203 -4.51 -11.50 5.91
N LEU A 204 -4.00 -10.38 6.43
CA LEU A 204 -4.77 -9.37 7.14
C LEU A 204 -4.87 -8.12 6.27
N LEU A 205 -6.08 -7.71 5.93
CA LEU A 205 -6.34 -6.48 5.19
C LEU A 205 -6.89 -5.42 6.13
N LEU A 206 -6.26 -4.24 6.14
CA LEU A 206 -6.70 -3.06 6.88
C LEU A 206 -7.28 -2.04 5.92
N SER A 207 -8.46 -1.57 6.24
CA SER A 207 -9.21 -0.56 5.47
C SER A 207 -9.39 -0.96 4.01
N GLU A 208 -10.57 -1.35 3.71
CA GLU A 208 -11.03 -1.62 2.35
C GLU A 208 -11.42 -0.34 1.64
#